data_92ec41f226e25917d8d7fc46d9067843
#
_entry.id   92ec41f226e25917d8d7fc46d9067843
#
_cell.length_a   1.000
_cell.length_b   1.000
_cell.length_c   1.000
_cell.angle_alpha   90.00
_cell.angle_beta   90.00
_cell.angle_gamma   90.00
#
_symmetry.space_group_name_H-M   'P 1'
#
loop_
_entity.id
_entity.type
_entity.pdbx_description
1 polymer ?
#
loop_
_entity_poly.entity_id
_entity_poly.type
_entity_poly.pdbx_seq_one_letter_code
_entity_poly.pdbx_strand_id
1 'polypeptide(L)'
;MTAVNQQRINEDNESIDLGEMFLIILNNWKLIVICVFAAVILSLLYLRQARSVYSVDGLVQIVSTQSASDALLGDSGLAALANIKSPADTEIQLLQSRFVLGDVVHNLNLDTALSSDQDRWYKRLLLTSSENVEYTKNGVNYSRDGVSFKISKFEVPFGLLDRAFKLNFLADGVYTLDLEGKSKIHGFENQGLITGKVGQLLVMQLGGGTLQVLIQSNSPDLKKINSDTVYLTKKSLIQSIKDISFNLAVAEKGKQTGI
;
A
#
# COMPACT_ATOMS: atom_id res chain seq x y z
N MET A 1 57.92 42.34 -52.34
CA MET A 1 57.60 40.94 -52.64
C MET A 1 57.29 40.23 -51.35
N THR A 2 56.04 40.18 -50.99
CA THR A 2 55.55 39.64 -49.77
C THR A 2 54.92 38.26 -50.06
N ALA A 3 55.52 37.20 -49.57
CA ALA A 3 55.02 35.85 -49.70
C ALA A 3 53.85 35.65 -48.74
N VAL A 4 52.67 35.42 -49.28
CA VAL A 4 51.47 35.06 -48.57
C VAL A 4 51.58 33.56 -48.22
N ASN A 5 51.69 33.30 -46.94
CA ASN A 5 51.68 31.93 -46.40
C ASN A 5 50.21 31.48 -46.35
N GLN A 6 49.83 30.62 -47.29
CA GLN A 6 48.53 29.95 -47.25
C GLN A 6 48.59 28.80 -46.23
N GLN A 7 48.06 29.06 -45.07
CA GLN A 7 47.73 28.01 -44.12
C GLN A 7 46.57 27.21 -44.69
N ARG A 8 46.85 25.99 -45.12
CA ARG A 8 45.83 24.97 -45.45
C ARG A 8 45.12 24.62 -44.16
N ILE A 9 43.88 25.03 -44.08
CA ILE A 9 42.95 24.48 -43.12
C ILE A 9 42.68 23.06 -43.58
N ASN A 10 43.27 22.08 -42.87
CA ASN A 10 42.84 20.69 -42.98
C ASN A 10 41.43 20.64 -42.36
N GLU A 11 40.43 20.53 -43.20
CA GLU A 11 39.13 20.03 -42.83
C GLU A 11 39.34 18.53 -42.51
N ASP A 12 39.64 18.26 -41.25
CA ASP A 12 39.52 16.91 -40.72
C ASP A 12 38.05 16.51 -40.86
N ASN A 13 37.75 15.78 -41.93
CA ASN A 13 36.51 15.01 -41.97
C ASN A 13 36.57 14.04 -40.80
N GLU A 14 35.85 14.41 -39.70
CA GLU A 14 35.57 13.51 -38.59
C GLU A 14 34.70 12.36 -39.12
N SER A 15 35.28 11.49 -39.92
CA SER A 15 34.69 10.20 -40.18
C SER A 15 34.88 9.36 -38.94
N ILE A 16 33.78 9.11 -38.21
CA ILE A 16 33.79 8.21 -37.06
C ILE A 16 34.28 6.86 -37.55
N ASP A 17 35.52 6.53 -37.23
CA ASP A 17 36.07 5.21 -37.55
C ASP A 17 35.51 4.18 -36.57
N LEU A 18 34.57 3.38 -37.08
CA LEU A 18 33.95 2.29 -36.33
C LEU A 18 34.97 1.27 -35.83
N GLY A 19 36.12 1.15 -36.53
CA GLY A 19 37.22 0.29 -36.12
C GLY A 19 37.94 0.78 -34.88
N GLU A 20 38.25 2.09 -34.82
CA GLU A 20 38.82 2.70 -33.60
C GLU A 20 37.88 2.59 -32.40
N MET A 21 36.59 2.82 -32.61
CA MET A 21 35.58 2.69 -31.55
C MET A 21 35.53 1.25 -31.01
N PHE A 22 35.62 0.27 -31.88
CA PHE A 22 35.65 -1.15 -31.49
C PHE A 22 36.94 -1.51 -30.72
N LEU A 23 38.08 -0.98 -31.12
CA LEU A 23 39.36 -1.18 -30.41
C LEU A 23 39.36 -0.54 -29.04
N ILE A 24 38.75 0.63 -28.85
CA ILE A 24 38.61 1.30 -27.55
C ILE A 24 37.73 0.42 -26.61
N ILE A 25 36.64 -0.15 -27.11
CA ILE A 25 35.78 -1.06 -26.36
C ILE A 25 36.56 -2.33 -25.96
N LEU A 26 37.29 -2.94 -26.88
CA LEU A 26 38.10 -4.12 -26.60
C LEU A 26 39.23 -3.84 -25.61
N ASN A 27 39.87 -2.69 -25.69
CA ASN A 27 40.93 -2.31 -24.76
C ASN A 27 40.41 -2.04 -23.33
N ASN A 28 39.16 -1.57 -23.20
CA ASN A 28 38.53 -1.25 -21.92
C ASN A 28 37.50 -2.31 -21.46
N TRP A 29 37.57 -3.54 -22.02
CA TRP A 29 36.60 -4.60 -21.71
C TRP A 29 36.43 -4.87 -20.22
N LYS A 30 37.50 -4.73 -19.41
CA LYS A 30 37.47 -4.91 -17.95
C LYS A 30 36.55 -3.89 -17.27
N LEU A 31 36.59 -2.64 -17.75
CA LEU A 31 35.71 -1.57 -17.21
C LEU A 31 34.25 -1.86 -17.55
N ILE A 32 33.99 -2.33 -18.79
CA ILE A 32 32.66 -2.71 -19.24
C ILE A 32 32.11 -3.85 -18.37
N VAL A 33 32.93 -4.89 -18.13
CA VAL A 33 32.55 -6.04 -17.28
C VAL A 33 32.22 -5.57 -15.84
N ILE A 34 33.02 -4.67 -15.27
CA ILE A 34 32.77 -4.11 -13.94
C ILE A 34 31.44 -3.34 -13.92
N CYS A 35 31.17 -2.50 -14.93
CA CYS A 35 29.92 -1.75 -15.01
C CYS A 35 28.70 -2.68 -15.15
N VAL A 36 28.79 -3.72 -16.00
CA VAL A 36 27.72 -4.72 -16.16
C VAL A 36 27.48 -5.46 -14.85
N PHE A 37 28.55 -5.88 -14.17
CA PHE A 37 28.44 -6.59 -12.90
C PHE A 37 27.82 -5.70 -11.80
N ALA A 38 28.23 -4.43 -11.73
CA ALA A 38 27.64 -3.45 -10.84
C ALA A 38 26.15 -3.23 -11.14
N ALA A 39 25.75 -3.13 -12.41
CA ALA A 39 24.36 -2.98 -12.81
C ALA A 39 23.52 -4.21 -12.44
N VAL A 40 24.05 -5.43 -12.60
CA VAL A 40 23.37 -6.67 -12.19
C VAL A 40 23.18 -6.71 -10.69
N ILE A 41 24.20 -6.35 -9.90
CA ILE A 41 24.08 -6.29 -8.44
C ILE A 41 23.00 -5.28 -8.02
N LEU A 42 23.02 -4.07 -8.58
CA LEU A 42 22.03 -3.04 -8.29
C LEU A 42 20.60 -3.50 -8.67
N SER A 43 20.46 -4.18 -9.80
CA SER A 43 19.19 -4.76 -10.24
C SER A 43 18.67 -5.82 -9.28
N LEU A 44 19.52 -6.73 -8.81
CA LEU A 44 19.15 -7.75 -7.83
C LEU A 44 18.75 -7.13 -6.48
N LEU A 45 19.48 -6.10 -6.03
CA LEU A 45 19.16 -5.35 -4.85
C LEU A 45 17.80 -4.65 -4.97
N TYR A 46 17.52 -4.04 -6.11
CA TYR A 46 16.22 -3.42 -6.40
C TYR A 46 15.07 -4.43 -6.40
N LEU A 47 15.23 -5.57 -7.09
CA LEU A 47 14.22 -6.63 -7.13
C LEU A 47 13.89 -7.18 -5.74
N ARG A 48 14.91 -7.31 -4.88
CA ARG A 48 14.72 -7.75 -3.50
C ARG A 48 13.94 -6.73 -2.65
N GLN A 49 14.02 -5.44 -2.99
CA GLN A 49 13.34 -4.36 -2.27
C GLN A 49 11.93 -4.09 -2.82
N ALA A 50 11.64 -4.47 -4.07
CA ALA A 50 10.36 -4.23 -4.70
C ALA A 50 9.24 -4.97 -3.97
N ARG A 51 8.19 -4.24 -3.56
CA ARG A 51 6.97 -4.83 -3.00
C ARG A 51 6.17 -5.46 -4.13
N SER A 52 5.64 -6.66 -3.89
CA SER A 52 4.69 -7.27 -4.80
C SER A 52 3.40 -6.44 -4.81
N VAL A 53 3.04 -5.92 -5.98
CA VAL A 53 1.77 -5.22 -6.19
C VAL A 53 0.84 -6.18 -6.92
N TYR A 54 -0.32 -6.42 -6.34
CA TYR A 54 -1.35 -7.28 -6.91
C TYR A 54 -2.48 -6.41 -7.46
N SER A 55 -2.93 -6.72 -8.68
CA SER A 55 -4.15 -6.18 -9.26
C SER A 55 -5.21 -7.28 -9.27
N VAL A 56 -6.40 -6.95 -8.84
CA VAL A 56 -7.54 -7.88 -8.84
C VAL A 56 -8.66 -7.23 -9.63
N ASP A 57 -9.18 -7.95 -10.63
CA ASP A 57 -10.31 -7.52 -11.42
C ASP A 57 -11.57 -8.27 -11.00
N GLY A 58 -12.65 -7.55 -10.81
CA GLY A 58 -13.97 -8.10 -10.50
C GLY A 58 -14.99 -7.65 -11.55
N LEU A 59 -15.86 -8.54 -11.98
CA LEU A 59 -16.96 -8.21 -12.86
C LEU A 59 -18.28 -8.23 -12.07
N VAL A 60 -18.99 -7.11 -12.06
CA VAL A 60 -20.33 -7.00 -11.48
C VAL A 60 -21.32 -6.89 -12.62
N GLN A 61 -22.28 -7.80 -12.69
CA GLN A 61 -23.38 -7.72 -13.63
C GLN A 61 -24.55 -7.00 -12.97
N ILE A 62 -24.95 -5.88 -13.55
CA ILE A 62 -26.12 -5.13 -13.13
C ILE A 62 -27.31 -5.63 -13.93
N VAL A 63 -28.30 -6.17 -13.24
CA VAL A 63 -29.59 -6.53 -13.86
C VAL A 63 -30.50 -5.31 -13.74
N SER A 64 -30.54 -4.50 -14.79
CA SER A 64 -31.53 -3.42 -14.88
C SER A 64 -32.93 -4.05 -15.09
N THR A 65 -33.78 -3.97 -14.09
CA THR A 65 -35.21 -4.10 -14.30
C THR A 65 -35.64 -2.88 -15.11
N GLN A 66 -35.92 -3.07 -16.40
CA GLN A 66 -36.49 -2.02 -17.23
C GLN A 66 -37.75 -1.49 -16.56
N SER A 67 -37.67 -0.28 -16.03
CA SER A 67 -38.83 0.42 -15.55
C SER A 67 -39.72 0.74 -16.78
N ALA A 68 -41.05 0.65 -16.62
CA ALA A 68 -41.99 0.96 -17.66
C ALA A 68 -41.81 2.35 -18.34
N SER A 69 -41.09 3.24 -17.68
CA SER A 69 -40.65 4.55 -18.19
C SER A 69 -39.54 4.46 -19.25
N ASP A 70 -38.65 3.45 -19.20
CA ASP A 70 -37.63 3.24 -20.23
C ASP A 70 -38.21 2.71 -21.52
N ALA A 71 -39.27 1.91 -21.42
CA ALA A 71 -39.98 1.39 -22.60
C ALA A 71 -40.77 2.48 -23.38
N LEU A 72 -41.18 3.54 -22.69
CA LEU A 72 -41.89 4.67 -23.27
C LEU A 72 -40.95 5.74 -23.89
N LEU A 73 -39.70 5.81 -23.43
CA LEU A 73 -38.72 6.82 -23.87
C LEU A 73 -37.67 6.25 -24.84
N GLY A 74 -37.60 4.93 -24.99
CA GLY A 74 -36.48 4.22 -25.63
C GLY A 74 -36.33 4.37 -27.13
N ASP A 75 -37.36 4.80 -27.87
CA ASP A 75 -37.29 4.88 -29.34
C ASP A 75 -37.56 6.29 -29.92
N SER A 76 -37.91 7.22 -29.10
CA SER A 76 -38.06 8.61 -29.49
C SER A 76 -36.77 9.38 -29.09
N GLY A 77 -36.05 9.91 -30.08
CA GLY A 77 -34.78 10.67 -29.90
C GLY A 77 -34.78 11.77 -28.83
N LEU A 78 -35.76 11.82 -27.95
CA LEU A 78 -35.86 12.66 -26.74
C LEU A 78 -34.92 12.22 -25.64
N ALA A 79 -34.53 10.93 -25.58
CA ALA A 79 -33.52 10.46 -24.60
C ALA A 79 -32.13 11.07 -24.84
N ALA A 80 -31.81 11.38 -26.10
CA ALA A 80 -30.56 12.07 -26.46
C ALA A 80 -30.53 13.54 -26.03
N LEU A 81 -31.71 14.16 -25.91
CA LEU A 81 -31.85 15.58 -25.50
C LEU A 81 -31.87 15.76 -23.98
N ALA A 82 -32.22 14.72 -23.24
CA ALA A 82 -32.36 14.81 -21.77
C ALA A 82 -31.07 14.61 -21.00
N ASN A 83 -29.91 14.36 -21.67
CA ASN A 83 -28.62 14.11 -21.02
C ASN A 83 -28.73 13.10 -19.86
N ILE A 84 -29.55 12.06 -20.06
CA ILE A 84 -29.80 11.03 -19.05
C ILE A 84 -28.50 10.24 -18.90
N LYS A 85 -27.87 10.35 -17.75
CA LYS A 85 -26.72 9.52 -17.39
C LYS A 85 -27.10 8.06 -17.63
N SER A 86 -26.20 7.30 -18.26
CA SER A 86 -26.38 5.86 -18.42
C SER A 86 -26.69 5.23 -17.05
N PRO A 87 -27.64 4.30 -16.96
CA PRO A 87 -27.85 3.55 -15.71
C PRO A 87 -26.55 3.03 -15.12
N ALA A 88 -25.61 2.58 -15.97
CA ALA A 88 -24.27 2.16 -15.54
C ALA A 88 -23.46 3.26 -14.85
N ASP A 89 -23.53 4.52 -15.30
CA ASP A 89 -22.82 5.63 -14.66
C ASP A 89 -23.34 5.89 -13.24
N THR A 90 -24.63 5.72 -13.02
CA THR A 90 -25.24 5.85 -11.70
C THR A 90 -24.78 4.74 -10.76
N GLU A 91 -24.74 3.51 -11.24
CA GLU A 91 -24.29 2.35 -10.47
C GLU A 91 -22.79 2.43 -10.14
N ILE A 92 -21.96 2.91 -11.08
CA ILE A 92 -20.54 3.19 -10.83
C ILE A 92 -20.39 4.20 -9.70
N GLN A 93 -21.17 5.29 -9.71
CA GLN A 93 -21.12 6.29 -8.63
C GLN A 93 -21.59 5.71 -7.29
N LEU A 94 -22.60 4.83 -7.30
CA LEU A 94 -23.03 4.13 -6.11
C LEU A 94 -21.93 3.22 -5.53
N LEU A 95 -21.25 2.44 -6.37
CA LEU A 95 -20.14 1.58 -5.94
C LEU A 95 -18.98 2.38 -5.34
N GLN A 96 -18.73 3.57 -5.86
CA GLN A 96 -17.69 4.48 -5.35
C GLN A 96 -18.18 5.36 -4.19
N SER A 97 -19.46 5.24 -3.81
CA SER A 97 -20.03 6.06 -2.75
C SER A 97 -19.41 5.74 -1.39
N ARG A 98 -19.34 6.76 -0.53
CA ARG A 98 -18.88 6.59 0.85
C ARG A 98 -19.71 5.59 1.64
N PHE A 99 -20.98 5.43 1.29
CA PHE A 99 -21.87 4.48 1.95
C PHE A 99 -21.41 3.04 1.70
N VAL A 100 -21.23 2.66 0.44
CA VAL A 100 -20.79 1.29 0.08
C VAL A 100 -19.37 1.03 0.55
N LEU A 101 -18.44 1.98 0.31
CA LEU A 101 -17.06 1.82 0.74
C LEU A 101 -16.93 1.80 2.27
N GLY A 102 -17.78 2.54 2.98
CA GLY A 102 -17.82 2.52 4.44
C GLY A 102 -18.21 1.15 5.01
N ASP A 103 -19.20 0.51 4.41
CA ASP A 103 -19.60 -0.85 4.79
C ASP A 103 -18.49 -1.86 4.50
N VAL A 104 -17.80 -1.73 3.38
CA VAL A 104 -16.63 -2.58 3.05
C VAL A 104 -15.51 -2.42 4.07
N VAL A 105 -15.18 -1.16 4.42
CA VAL A 105 -14.17 -0.86 5.45
C VAL A 105 -14.51 -1.55 6.76
N HIS A 106 -15.75 -1.40 7.21
CA HIS A 106 -16.21 -1.96 8.48
C HIS A 106 -16.24 -3.49 8.45
N ASN A 107 -16.80 -4.08 7.40
CA ASN A 107 -16.94 -5.54 7.29
C ASN A 107 -15.61 -6.28 7.14
N LEU A 108 -14.60 -5.64 6.55
CA LEU A 108 -13.28 -6.25 6.34
C LEU A 108 -12.21 -5.71 7.30
N ASN A 109 -12.57 -4.86 8.28
CA ASN A 109 -11.63 -4.24 9.23
C ASN A 109 -10.46 -3.50 8.54
N LEU A 110 -10.72 -2.88 7.38
CA LEU A 110 -9.70 -2.16 6.61
C LEU A 110 -9.24 -0.86 7.28
N ASP A 111 -9.91 -0.45 8.33
CA ASP A 111 -9.55 0.66 9.20
C ASP A 111 -8.44 0.29 10.22
N THR A 112 -8.11 -0.99 10.34
CA THR A 112 -7.07 -1.48 11.25
C THR A 112 -5.81 -1.80 10.46
N ALA A 113 -4.83 -0.89 10.47
CA ALA A 113 -3.58 -1.05 9.75
C ALA A 113 -2.50 -1.64 10.66
N LEU A 114 -1.79 -2.64 10.12
CA LEU A 114 -0.58 -3.20 10.70
C LEU A 114 0.60 -2.82 9.81
N SER A 115 1.66 -2.32 10.40
CA SER A 115 2.92 -2.04 9.72
C SER A 115 4.09 -2.46 10.59
N SER A 116 5.20 -2.85 9.98
CA SER A 116 6.42 -3.16 10.71
C SER A 116 7.52 -2.14 10.42
N ASP A 117 8.49 -2.01 11.34
CA ASP A 117 9.65 -1.09 11.21
C ASP A 117 10.62 -1.52 10.08
N GLN A 118 10.25 -2.55 9.29
CA GLN A 118 10.99 -2.95 8.09
C GLN A 118 10.97 -1.89 6.96
N ASP A 119 10.29 -0.76 7.15
CA ASP A 119 10.31 0.35 6.20
C ASP A 119 11.68 1.01 6.06
N ARG A 120 12.64 0.68 6.94
CA ARG A 120 14.04 1.08 6.75
C ARG A 120 14.67 0.23 5.64
N TRP A 121 15.01 0.87 4.52
CA TRP A 121 15.52 0.26 3.29
C TRP A 121 16.64 -0.78 3.50
N TYR A 122 17.55 -0.57 4.45
CA TYR A 122 18.66 -1.48 4.74
C TYR A 122 18.22 -2.76 5.47
N LYS A 123 17.17 -2.70 6.30
CA LYS A 123 16.61 -3.90 6.96
C LYS A 123 15.94 -4.83 5.94
N ARG A 124 15.23 -4.28 4.97
CA ARG A 124 14.67 -5.04 3.84
C ARG A 124 15.74 -5.74 3.01
N LEU A 125 16.90 -5.10 2.86
CA LEU A 125 18.00 -5.66 2.11
C LEU A 125 18.60 -6.90 2.79
N LEU A 126 18.72 -6.87 4.12
CA LEU A 126 19.39 -7.89 4.92
C LEU A 126 18.45 -9.02 5.41
N LEU A 127 17.17 -8.71 5.66
CA LEU A 127 16.23 -9.65 6.25
C LEU A 127 15.24 -10.17 5.18
N THR A 128 15.26 -11.47 4.94
CA THR A 128 14.34 -12.18 4.02
C THR A 128 13.07 -12.61 4.78
N SER A 129 12.50 -11.70 5.56
CA SER A 129 11.30 -12.00 6.33
C SER A 129 10.05 -11.75 5.49
N SER A 130 9.24 -12.78 5.28
CA SER A 130 7.95 -12.64 4.60
C SER A 130 6.89 -12.19 5.59
N GLU A 131 6.56 -10.91 5.53
CA GLU A 131 5.42 -10.35 6.25
C GLU A 131 4.16 -10.51 5.41
N ASN A 132 3.11 -11.04 6.00
CA ASN A 132 1.81 -11.13 5.36
C ASN A 132 0.73 -10.59 6.29
N VAL A 133 -0.09 -9.66 5.77
CA VAL A 133 -1.24 -9.10 6.46
C VAL A 133 -2.48 -9.44 5.66
N GLU A 134 -3.41 -10.16 6.26
CA GLU A 134 -4.65 -10.57 5.64
C GLU A 134 -5.85 -9.97 6.38
N TYR A 135 -6.68 -9.25 5.66
CA TYR A 135 -7.89 -8.62 6.18
C TYR A 135 -9.08 -9.56 6.00
N THR A 136 -9.80 -9.81 7.09
CA THR A 136 -10.96 -10.70 7.09
C THR A 136 -12.12 -10.07 7.86
N LYS A 137 -13.33 -10.58 7.63
CA LYS A 137 -14.53 -10.17 8.38
C LYS A 137 -14.36 -10.30 9.91
N ASN A 138 -13.54 -11.26 10.35
CA ASN A 138 -13.35 -11.56 11.77
C ASN A 138 -12.10 -10.90 12.38
N GLY A 139 -11.48 -9.96 11.68
CA GLY A 139 -10.29 -9.26 12.13
C GLY A 139 -9.13 -9.30 11.14
N VAL A 140 -7.97 -8.84 11.56
CA VAL A 140 -6.76 -8.75 10.75
C VAL A 140 -5.76 -9.82 11.20
N ASN A 141 -5.38 -10.71 10.30
CA ASN A 141 -4.35 -11.72 10.53
C ASN A 141 -2.99 -11.15 10.15
N TYR A 142 -2.03 -11.31 11.02
CA TYR A 142 -0.63 -10.99 10.77
C TYR A 142 0.19 -12.26 10.89
N SER A 143 1.03 -12.53 9.90
CA SER A 143 1.96 -13.65 9.96
C SER A 143 3.35 -13.22 9.51
N ARG A 144 4.36 -13.75 10.21
CA ARG A 144 5.76 -13.49 9.93
C ARG A 144 6.63 -14.60 10.50
N ASP A 145 7.57 -15.12 9.69
CA ASP A 145 8.56 -16.13 10.09
C ASP A 145 7.95 -17.36 10.81
N GLY A 146 6.77 -17.79 10.33
CA GLY A 146 6.05 -18.93 10.89
C GLY A 146 5.31 -18.64 12.20
N VAL A 147 5.32 -17.38 12.65
CA VAL A 147 4.54 -16.95 13.81
C VAL A 147 3.36 -16.09 13.31
N SER A 148 2.19 -16.33 13.85
CA SER A 148 0.98 -15.60 13.48
C SER A 148 0.15 -15.19 14.67
N PHE A 149 -0.47 -14.03 14.55
CA PHE A 149 -1.50 -13.57 15.47
C PHE A 149 -2.62 -12.88 14.70
N LYS A 150 -3.77 -12.81 15.34
CA LYS A 150 -4.98 -12.18 14.80
C LYS A 150 -5.44 -11.08 15.74
N ILE A 151 -5.72 -9.91 15.17
CA ILE A 151 -6.40 -8.84 15.87
C ILE A 151 -7.89 -8.95 15.56
N SER A 152 -8.66 -9.48 16.50
CA SER A 152 -10.09 -9.70 16.35
C SER A 152 -10.90 -8.45 16.68
N LYS A 153 -10.36 -7.57 17.52
CA LYS A 153 -10.97 -6.28 17.87
C LYS A 153 -9.90 -5.26 18.16
N PHE A 154 -10.03 -4.08 17.54
CA PHE A 154 -9.20 -2.92 17.85
C PHE A 154 -10.02 -1.66 17.67
N GLU A 155 -10.42 -1.09 18.81
CA GLU A 155 -11.15 0.17 18.85
C GLU A 155 -10.40 1.15 19.73
N VAL A 156 -10.29 2.38 19.28
CA VAL A 156 -9.58 3.44 20.00
C VAL A 156 -10.49 4.67 20.15
N PRO A 157 -10.29 5.49 21.19
CA PRO A 157 -10.96 6.77 21.32
C PRO A 157 -10.72 7.65 20.08
N PHE A 158 -11.68 8.51 19.77
CA PHE A 158 -11.62 9.41 18.60
C PHE A 158 -10.31 10.23 18.52
N GLY A 159 -9.80 10.70 19.66
CA GLY A 159 -8.56 11.46 19.74
C GLY A 159 -7.27 10.65 19.43
N LEU A 160 -7.39 9.32 19.33
CA LEU A 160 -6.28 8.41 19.03
C LEU A 160 -6.40 7.75 17.66
N LEU A 161 -7.41 8.11 16.87
CA LEU A 161 -7.49 7.69 15.46
C LEU A 161 -6.26 8.20 14.68
N ASP A 162 -5.84 7.41 13.70
CA ASP A 162 -4.68 7.68 12.84
C ASP A 162 -3.35 7.77 13.62
N ARG A 163 -3.30 7.26 14.87
CA ARG A 163 -2.10 7.18 15.68
C ARG A 163 -1.56 5.77 15.75
N ALA A 164 -0.24 5.65 15.74
CA ALA A 164 0.44 4.36 15.80
C ALA A 164 0.66 3.92 17.25
N PHE A 165 0.30 2.69 17.54
CA PHE A 165 0.62 1.99 18.78
C PHE A 165 1.70 0.97 18.49
N LYS A 166 2.80 1.07 19.19
CA LYS A 166 3.87 0.10 19.14
C LYS A 166 3.45 -1.16 19.90
N LEU A 167 3.34 -2.29 19.21
CA LEU A 167 2.97 -3.59 19.78
C LEU A 167 4.24 -4.39 20.05
N ASN A 168 4.41 -4.84 21.30
CA ASN A 168 5.48 -5.76 21.68
C ASN A 168 4.88 -6.93 22.46
N PHE A 169 5.39 -8.15 22.18
CA PHE A 169 4.99 -9.36 22.91
C PHE A 169 6.03 -9.70 23.98
N LEU A 170 5.56 -9.95 25.17
CA LEU A 170 6.35 -10.40 26.33
C LEU A 170 6.25 -11.93 26.52
N ALA A 171 6.80 -12.43 27.60
CA ALA A 171 6.60 -13.82 28.00
C ALA A 171 5.13 -14.09 28.36
N ASP A 172 4.75 -15.36 28.37
CA ASP A 172 3.47 -15.86 28.88
C ASP A 172 2.22 -15.28 28.18
N GLY A 173 2.37 -14.90 26.88
CA GLY A 173 1.26 -14.36 26.10
C GLY A 173 0.83 -12.96 26.53
N VAL A 174 1.67 -12.22 27.23
CA VAL A 174 1.46 -10.81 27.55
C VAL A 174 1.93 -9.95 26.40
N TYR A 175 1.19 -8.91 26.07
CA TYR A 175 1.60 -7.90 25.11
C TYR A 175 1.52 -6.50 25.71
N THR A 176 2.31 -5.60 25.17
CA THR A 176 2.27 -4.17 25.53
C THR A 176 2.00 -3.33 24.29
N LEU A 177 1.19 -2.30 24.50
CA LEU A 177 0.93 -1.25 23.52
C LEU A 177 1.50 0.06 24.06
N ASP A 178 2.40 0.67 23.31
CA ASP A 178 2.94 1.99 23.60
C ASP A 178 2.49 2.98 22.53
N LEU A 179 1.84 4.06 22.95
CA LEU A 179 1.37 5.08 22.02
C LEU A 179 2.56 5.92 21.55
N GLU A 180 2.84 5.90 20.25
CA GLU A 180 3.93 6.68 19.67
C GLU A 180 3.62 8.19 19.73
N GLY A 181 4.60 8.97 20.19
CA GLY A 181 4.44 10.42 20.31
C GLY A 181 3.43 10.89 21.36
N LYS A 182 3.15 10.08 22.38
CA LYS A 182 2.22 10.40 23.46
C LYS A 182 2.46 11.75 24.14
N SER A 183 3.70 12.16 24.27
CA SER A 183 4.10 13.46 24.86
C SER A 183 3.59 14.69 24.05
N LYS A 184 3.20 14.48 22.81
CA LYS A 184 2.66 15.53 21.92
C LYS A 184 1.14 15.52 21.83
N ILE A 185 0.48 14.61 22.54
CA ILE A 185 -0.97 14.43 22.47
C ILE A 185 -1.56 14.93 23.78
N HIS A 186 -2.33 16.01 23.69
CA HIS A 186 -2.97 16.62 24.88
C HIS A 186 -3.86 15.61 25.61
N GLY A 187 -3.64 15.47 26.93
CA GLY A 187 -4.36 14.51 27.75
C GLY A 187 -3.76 13.10 27.80
N PHE A 188 -2.66 12.83 27.07
CA PHE A 188 -2.00 11.52 27.03
C PHE A 188 -0.51 11.56 27.39
N GLU A 189 0.00 12.71 27.83
CA GLU A 189 1.42 12.93 28.13
C GLU A 189 1.96 11.93 29.18
N ASN A 190 1.12 11.57 30.16
CA ASN A 190 1.48 10.68 31.26
C ASN A 190 0.97 9.25 31.10
N GLN A 191 0.48 8.89 29.91
CA GLN A 191 -0.03 7.53 29.68
C GLN A 191 1.12 6.53 29.72
N GLY A 192 1.05 5.57 30.64
CA GLY A 192 1.99 4.44 30.73
C GLY A 192 1.84 3.44 29.58
N LEU A 193 2.66 2.39 29.64
CA LEU A 193 2.48 1.22 28.79
C LEU A 193 1.15 0.53 29.09
N ILE A 194 0.38 0.29 28.04
CA ILE A 194 -0.87 -0.45 28.13
C ILE A 194 -0.51 -1.92 28.01
N THR A 195 -0.89 -2.73 29.03
CA THR A 195 -0.56 -4.15 29.06
C THR A 195 -1.81 -4.99 28.92
N GLY A 196 -1.79 -5.97 28.02
CA GLY A 196 -2.88 -6.92 27.82
C GLY A 196 -2.37 -8.35 27.74
N LYS A 197 -3.28 -9.31 27.72
CA LYS A 197 -2.98 -10.74 27.57
C LYS A 197 -3.64 -11.29 26.31
N VAL A 198 -2.90 -12.06 25.55
CA VAL A 198 -3.40 -12.74 24.33
C VAL A 198 -4.57 -13.65 24.70
N GLY A 199 -5.64 -13.61 23.89
CA GLY A 199 -6.88 -14.35 24.14
C GLY A 199 -7.85 -13.65 25.09
N GLN A 200 -7.49 -12.53 25.70
CA GLN A 200 -8.36 -11.77 26.60
C GLN A 200 -8.69 -10.39 26.03
N LEU A 201 -9.94 -9.97 26.15
CA LEU A 201 -10.35 -8.62 25.75
C LEU A 201 -9.82 -7.61 26.77
N LEU A 202 -8.93 -6.75 26.32
CA LEU A 202 -8.48 -5.58 27.06
C LEU A 202 -9.48 -4.46 26.85
N VAL A 203 -9.99 -3.89 27.94
CA VAL A 203 -10.87 -2.70 27.94
C VAL A 203 -10.28 -1.68 28.89
N MET A 204 -9.98 -0.49 28.38
CA MET A 204 -9.39 0.60 29.17
C MET A 204 -10.02 1.94 28.79
N GLN A 205 -10.32 2.76 29.76
CA GLN A 205 -10.78 4.15 29.54
C GLN A 205 -9.56 5.05 29.28
N LEU A 206 -9.56 5.75 28.16
CA LEU A 206 -8.49 6.63 27.73
C LEU A 206 -9.04 7.93 27.15
N GLY A 207 -8.69 9.06 27.73
CA GLY A 207 -8.90 10.38 27.12
C GLY A 207 -10.27 10.66 26.54
N GLY A 208 -11.34 10.29 27.26
CA GLY A 208 -12.72 10.53 26.82
C GLY A 208 -13.33 9.44 25.95
N GLY A 209 -12.71 8.26 25.87
CA GLY A 209 -13.25 7.10 25.16
C GLY A 209 -12.68 5.80 25.67
N THR A 210 -13.09 4.69 25.06
CA THR A 210 -12.69 3.35 25.45
C THR A 210 -11.76 2.75 24.43
N LEU A 211 -10.58 2.31 24.86
CA LEU A 211 -9.71 1.42 24.10
C LEU A 211 -10.17 -0.02 24.30
N GLN A 212 -10.41 -0.75 23.21
CA GLN A 212 -10.70 -2.17 23.24
C GLN A 212 -9.74 -2.92 22.31
N VAL A 213 -9.06 -3.92 22.84
CA VAL A 213 -8.10 -4.72 22.07
C VAL A 213 -8.28 -6.19 22.38
N LEU A 214 -8.44 -6.99 21.33
CA LEU A 214 -8.46 -8.45 21.43
C LEU A 214 -7.47 -9.03 20.41
N ILE A 215 -6.37 -9.55 20.92
CA ILE A 215 -5.36 -10.27 20.13
C ILE A 215 -5.49 -11.75 20.43
N GLN A 216 -5.56 -12.56 19.41
CA GLN A 216 -5.62 -14.01 19.47
C GLN A 216 -4.41 -14.61 18.77
N SER A 217 -3.86 -15.69 19.27
CA SER A 217 -2.79 -16.43 18.61
C SER A 217 -2.79 -17.87 19.05
N ASN A 218 -2.46 -18.73 18.10
CA ASN A 218 -2.19 -20.14 18.35
C ASN A 218 -0.69 -20.45 18.35
N SER A 219 0.15 -19.44 18.10
CA SER A 219 1.60 -19.60 18.05
C SER A 219 2.19 -19.53 19.46
N PRO A 220 3.04 -20.51 19.87
CA PRO A 220 3.59 -20.53 21.21
C PRO A 220 4.64 -19.45 21.45
N ASP A 221 5.25 -18.92 20.40
CA ASP A 221 6.48 -18.13 20.47
C ASP A 221 6.33 -16.73 19.83
N LEU A 222 5.35 -15.98 20.32
CA LEU A 222 5.06 -14.63 19.82
C LEU A 222 6.22 -13.63 19.96
N LYS A 223 7.15 -13.90 20.86
CA LYS A 223 8.35 -13.05 21.03
C LYS A 223 9.22 -12.95 19.80
N LYS A 224 9.18 -13.92 18.89
CA LYS A 224 9.94 -13.88 17.64
C LYS A 224 9.52 -12.70 16.76
N ILE A 225 8.29 -12.24 16.89
CA ILE A 225 7.78 -11.05 16.16
C ILE A 225 8.49 -9.77 16.62
N ASN A 226 8.96 -9.72 17.87
CA ASN A 226 9.64 -8.55 18.44
C ASN A 226 11.04 -8.29 17.84
N SER A 227 11.54 -9.14 16.95
CA SER A 227 12.78 -8.85 16.21
C SER A 227 12.68 -7.53 15.44
N ASP A 228 11.45 -7.16 15.09
CA ASP A 228 11.10 -5.85 14.55
C ASP A 228 9.87 -5.28 15.27
N THR A 229 9.77 -3.96 15.25
CA THR A 229 8.65 -3.28 15.87
C THR A 229 7.42 -3.38 14.96
N VAL A 230 6.33 -3.91 15.49
CA VAL A 230 5.03 -3.90 14.83
C VAL A 230 4.22 -2.71 15.34
N TYR A 231 3.67 -1.94 14.41
CA TYR A 231 2.80 -0.82 14.70
C TYR A 231 1.36 -1.17 14.33
N LEU A 232 0.46 -0.85 15.24
CA LEU A 232 -0.97 -1.01 15.08
C LEU A 232 -1.63 0.36 15.03
N THR A 233 -2.37 0.66 13.98
CA THR A 233 -3.01 1.95 13.78
C THR A 233 -4.48 1.75 13.45
N LYS A 234 -5.36 2.45 14.17
CA LYS A 234 -6.77 2.55 13.80
C LYS A 234 -6.96 3.79 12.95
N LYS A 235 -7.21 3.60 11.66
CA LYS A 235 -7.47 4.71 10.74
C LYS A 235 -8.88 5.25 10.93
N SER A 236 -9.05 6.54 10.69
CA SER A 236 -10.38 7.12 10.59
C SER A 236 -11.13 6.54 9.38
N LEU A 237 -12.46 6.43 9.47
CA LEU A 237 -13.28 5.92 8.37
C LEU A 237 -13.05 6.72 7.06
N ILE A 238 -12.90 8.03 7.19
CA ILE A 238 -12.66 8.91 6.04
C ILE A 238 -11.32 8.58 5.37
N GLN A 239 -10.26 8.38 6.15
CA GLN A 239 -8.95 8.03 5.63
C GLN A 239 -8.97 6.64 4.97
N SER A 240 -9.63 5.66 5.58
CA SER A 240 -9.76 4.30 5.04
C SER A 240 -10.52 4.29 3.71
N ILE A 241 -11.63 5.03 3.62
CA ILE A 241 -12.40 5.17 2.37
C ILE A 241 -11.54 5.84 1.29
N LYS A 242 -10.79 6.89 1.64
CA LYS A 242 -9.89 7.58 0.71
C LYS A 242 -8.81 6.65 0.17
N ASP A 243 -8.19 5.85 1.03
CA ASP A 243 -7.16 4.88 0.65
C ASP A 243 -7.71 3.82 -0.32
N ILE A 244 -8.94 3.35 -0.11
CA ILE A 244 -9.61 2.41 -1.01
C ILE A 244 -9.97 3.08 -2.33
N SER A 245 -10.62 4.25 -2.27
CA SER A 245 -11.11 4.95 -3.48
C SER A 245 -9.97 5.32 -4.43
N PHE A 246 -8.78 5.59 -3.89
CA PHE A 246 -7.59 5.88 -4.70
C PHE A 246 -7.12 4.66 -5.51
N ASN A 247 -7.32 3.45 -4.99
CA ASN A 247 -6.88 2.20 -5.62
C ASN A 247 -8.02 1.47 -6.36
N LEU A 248 -9.25 1.99 -6.29
CA LEU A 248 -10.43 1.38 -6.91
C LEU A 248 -10.75 2.06 -8.24
N ALA A 249 -10.51 1.36 -9.34
CA ALA A 249 -10.96 1.78 -10.67
C ALA A 249 -12.24 1.02 -11.03
N VAL A 250 -13.33 1.72 -11.29
CA VAL A 250 -14.59 1.14 -11.74
C VAL A 250 -14.91 1.69 -13.12
N ALA A 251 -15.12 0.82 -14.09
CA ALA A 251 -15.43 1.20 -15.47
C ALA A 251 -16.46 0.24 -16.09
N GLU A 252 -17.27 0.74 -17.02
CA GLU A 252 -18.18 -0.07 -17.80
C GLU A 252 -17.41 -0.92 -18.82
N LYS A 253 -17.66 -2.24 -18.82
CA LYS A 253 -17.05 -3.13 -19.81
C LYS A 253 -17.67 -2.87 -21.19
N GLY A 254 -16.89 -2.36 -22.13
CA GLY A 254 -17.33 -2.07 -23.50
C GLY A 254 -17.16 -0.62 -23.95
N LYS A 255 -17.01 0.33 -23.03
CA LYS A 255 -16.68 1.74 -23.37
C LYS A 255 -15.19 2.02 -23.53
N GLN A 256 -14.32 1.07 -23.20
CA GLN A 256 -12.85 1.22 -23.33
C GLN A 256 -12.28 0.72 -24.66
N THR A 257 -13.03 0.76 -25.74
CA THR A 257 -12.51 0.52 -27.10
C THR A 257 -12.23 1.86 -27.79
N GLY A 258 -11.26 2.58 -27.28
CA GLY A 258 -10.84 3.85 -27.84
C GLY A 258 -9.44 4.24 -27.38
N ILE A 259 -8.45 3.36 -27.65
CA ILE A 259 -7.04 3.73 -27.83
C ILE A 259 -6.54 2.95 -29.02
#